data_93feccfba28edbaff62d029766e44cb1
#
_entry.id   93feccfba28edbaff62d029766e44cb1
#
_cell.length_a   1.000
_cell.length_b   1.000
_cell.length_c   1.000
_cell.angle_alpha   90.00
_cell.angle_beta   90.00
_cell.angle_gamma   90.00
#
_symmetry.space_group_name_H-M   'P 1'
#
loop_
_entity.id
_entity.type
_entity.pdbx_description
1 polymer ?
#
loop_
_entity_poly.entity_id
_entity_poly.type
_entity_poly.pdbx_seq_one_letter_code
_entity_poly.pdbx_strand_id
1 'polypeptide(L)'
;MAELESIERSLRDLAPADLYAALWVDLSPQTLIKVFDHLRTLQHILIDYVPRDVAQQPPLSPQIRHCWHRGTLLFTDLTGFTPLFAASAAAGQTGAETLLSLINDYFARMVELVSKAGGNLLEFTGDAMRCSFAMRPISLAATTPR
;
A
#
# COMPACT_ATOMS: atom_id res chain seq x y z
N MET A 1 -22.54 -7.32 21.50
CA MET A 1 -21.34 -7.77 22.24
C MET A 1 -20.29 -8.38 21.31
N ALA A 2 -20.60 -9.37 20.48
CA ALA A 2 -19.64 -9.99 19.54
C ALA A 2 -18.96 -9.00 18.56
N GLU A 3 -19.65 -7.95 18.14
CA GLU A 3 -19.09 -6.91 17.25
C GLU A 3 -18.05 -6.05 17.97
N LEU A 4 -18.30 -5.64 19.21
CA LEU A 4 -17.36 -4.89 20.03
C LEU A 4 -16.11 -5.71 20.36
N GLU A 5 -16.25 -6.99 20.64
CA GLU A 5 -15.11 -7.90 20.88
C GLU A 5 -14.26 -8.07 19.63
N SER A 6 -14.89 -8.09 18.44
CA SER A 6 -14.17 -8.15 17.16
C SER A 6 -13.39 -6.87 16.89
N ILE A 7 -14.01 -5.70 17.13
CA ILE A 7 -13.36 -4.40 16.96
C ILE A 7 -12.19 -4.23 17.94
N GLU A 8 -12.40 -4.60 19.20
CA GLU A 8 -11.35 -4.54 20.23
C GLU A 8 -10.16 -5.43 19.87
N ARG A 9 -10.39 -6.65 19.39
CA ARG A 9 -9.34 -7.55 18.94
C ARG A 9 -8.57 -6.96 17.76
N SER A 10 -9.28 -6.44 16.76
CA SER A 10 -8.65 -5.81 15.59
C SER A 10 -7.80 -4.59 15.99
N LEU A 11 -8.28 -3.77 16.93
CA LEU A 11 -7.55 -2.62 17.42
C LEU A 11 -6.28 -3.02 18.16
N ARG A 12 -6.34 -4.07 18.99
CA ARG A 12 -5.18 -4.61 19.70
C ARG A 12 -4.12 -5.17 18.74
N ASP A 13 -4.55 -5.80 17.65
CA ASP A 13 -3.64 -6.39 16.65
C ASP A 13 -3.00 -5.32 15.76
N LEU A 14 -3.68 -4.19 15.54
CA LEU A 14 -3.23 -3.12 14.65
C LEU A 14 -2.48 -1.98 15.36
N ALA A 15 -2.76 -1.74 16.64
CA ALA A 15 -2.13 -0.66 17.39
C ALA A 15 -0.86 -1.15 18.11
N PRO A 16 0.22 -0.34 18.18
CA PRO A 16 1.34 -0.60 19.07
C PRO A 16 0.87 -0.80 20.51
N ALA A 17 1.56 -1.68 21.25
CA ALA A 17 1.11 -2.08 22.61
C ALA A 17 0.98 -0.91 23.58
N ASP A 18 1.86 0.07 23.49
CA ASP A 18 1.83 1.30 24.30
C ASP A 18 0.64 2.18 23.96
N LEU A 19 0.32 2.32 22.67
CA LEU A 19 -0.82 3.09 22.19
C LEU A 19 -2.14 2.40 22.54
N TYR A 20 -2.20 1.07 22.39
CA TYR A 20 -3.35 0.28 22.81
C TYR A 20 -3.59 0.39 24.33
N ALA A 21 -2.52 0.25 25.14
CA ALA A 21 -2.61 0.39 26.59
C ALA A 21 -3.07 1.80 27.02
N ALA A 22 -2.62 2.84 26.32
CA ALA A 22 -3.02 4.23 26.61
C ALA A 22 -4.54 4.44 26.51
N LEU A 23 -5.22 3.74 25.59
CA LEU A 23 -6.68 3.82 25.44
C LEU A 23 -7.46 3.37 26.69
N TRP A 24 -6.89 2.47 27.48
CA TRP A 24 -7.53 1.97 28.70
C TRP A 24 -7.24 2.85 29.92
N VAL A 25 -6.21 3.69 29.83
CA VAL A 25 -5.79 4.58 30.94
C VAL A 25 -6.36 5.99 30.75
N ASP A 26 -6.35 6.49 29.52
CA ASP A 26 -6.71 7.87 29.20
C ASP A 26 -7.45 7.96 27.85
N LEU A 27 -8.76 8.20 27.90
CA LEU A 27 -9.62 8.45 26.74
C LEU A 27 -9.65 9.93 26.34
N SER A 28 -8.59 10.69 26.64
CA SER A 28 -8.50 12.08 26.21
C SER A 28 -8.54 12.24 24.68
N PRO A 29 -8.99 13.39 24.16
CA PRO A 29 -8.95 13.67 22.73
C PRO A 29 -7.55 13.48 22.12
N GLN A 30 -6.50 13.79 22.88
CA GLN A 30 -5.12 13.65 22.46
C GLN A 30 -4.73 12.17 22.22
N THR A 31 -5.15 11.27 23.08
CA THR A 31 -4.93 9.83 22.93
C THR A 31 -5.70 9.28 21.73
N LEU A 32 -6.96 9.68 21.56
CA LEU A 32 -7.78 9.28 20.42
C LEU A 32 -7.20 9.77 19.08
N ILE A 33 -6.68 10.99 19.02
CA ILE A 33 -6.00 11.54 17.84
C ILE A 33 -4.78 10.69 17.48
N LYS A 34 -3.94 10.31 18.44
CA LYS A 34 -2.76 9.45 18.18
C LYS A 34 -3.15 8.09 17.59
N VAL A 35 -4.20 7.46 18.12
CA VAL A 35 -4.73 6.20 17.58
C VAL A 35 -5.25 6.41 16.17
N PHE A 36 -6.02 7.46 15.93
CA PHE A 36 -6.54 7.77 14.61
C PHE A 36 -5.42 8.02 13.59
N ASP A 37 -4.41 8.80 13.94
CA ASP A 37 -3.28 9.08 13.06
C ASP A 37 -2.47 7.81 12.75
N HIS A 38 -2.29 6.93 13.73
CA HIS A 38 -1.65 5.64 13.51
C HIS A 38 -2.44 4.77 12.54
N LEU A 39 -3.76 4.59 12.77
CA LEU A 39 -4.61 3.79 11.89
C LEU A 39 -4.70 4.39 10.48
N ARG A 40 -4.73 5.72 10.37
CA ARG A 40 -4.70 6.42 9.09
C ARG A 40 -3.39 6.16 8.34
N THR A 41 -2.27 6.20 9.04
CA THR A 41 -0.95 5.88 8.45
C THR A 41 -0.92 4.45 7.94
N LEU A 42 -1.39 3.47 8.72
CA LEU A 42 -1.51 2.08 8.28
C LEU A 42 -2.42 1.95 7.04
N GLN A 43 -3.56 2.65 7.05
CA GLN A 43 -4.47 2.65 5.91
C GLN A 43 -3.79 3.18 4.64
N HIS A 44 -3.01 4.27 4.74
CA HIS A 44 -2.26 4.81 3.61
C HIS A 44 -1.23 3.81 3.08
N ILE A 45 -0.47 3.18 3.97
CA ILE A 45 0.49 2.14 3.59
C ILE A 45 -0.21 0.99 2.87
N LEU A 46 -1.30 0.49 3.42
CA LEU A 46 -2.04 -0.63 2.83
C LEU A 46 -2.64 -0.27 1.46
N ILE A 47 -3.18 0.93 1.30
CA ILE A 47 -3.74 1.38 0.02
C ILE A 47 -2.66 1.47 -1.06
N ASP A 48 -1.44 1.88 -0.69
CA ASP A 48 -0.36 2.12 -1.64
C ASP A 48 0.43 0.84 -1.97
N TYR A 49 0.53 -0.12 -1.04
CA TYR A 49 1.38 -1.32 -1.18
C TYR A 49 0.60 -2.64 -1.28
N VAL A 50 -0.71 -2.64 -1.10
CA VAL A 50 -1.56 -3.82 -1.29
C VAL A 50 -2.47 -3.60 -2.49
N PRO A 51 -2.58 -4.57 -3.42
CA PRO A 51 -3.52 -4.47 -4.52
C PRO A 51 -4.93 -4.12 -4.02
N ARG A 52 -5.56 -3.12 -4.64
CA ARG A 52 -6.85 -2.56 -4.19
C ARG A 52 -7.98 -3.58 -4.15
N ASP A 53 -7.99 -4.49 -5.10
CA ASP A 53 -8.94 -5.60 -5.15
C ASP A 53 -8.77 -6.56 -3.98
N VAL A 54 -7.53 -6.78 -3.51
CA VAL A 54 -7.24 -7.55 -2.30
C VAL A 54 -7.67 -6.78 -1.05
N ALA A 55 -7.40 -5.47 -0.99
CA ALA A 55 -7.78 -4.63 0.14
C ALA A 55 -9.31 -4.46 0.25
N GLN A 56 -10.02 -4.35 -0.88
CA GLN A 56 -11.48 -4.22 -0.92
C GLN A 56 -12.23 -5.53 -0.68
N GLN A 57 -11.63 -6.65 -1.08
CA GLN A 57 -12.19 -7.98 -0.92
C GLN A 57 -11.12 -8.94 -0.39
N PRO A 58 -10.73 -8.81 0.88
CA PRO A 58 -9.73 -9.68 1.46
C PRO A 58 -10.14 -11.15 1.36
N PRO A 59 -9.20 -12.06 1.10
CA PRO A 59 -9.48 -13.48 1.02
C PRO A 59 -9.90 -13.99 2.40
N LEU A 60 -11.16 -14.41 2.54
CA LEU A 60 -11.69 -14.99 3.77
C LEU A 60 -11.36 -16.49 3.92
N SER A 61 -10.76 -17.09 2.90
CA SER A 61 -10.45 -18.53 2.83
C SER A 61 -9.14 -18.71 2.07
N PRO A 62 -8.35 -19.78 2.33
CA PRO A 62 -7.16 -20.11 1.57
C PRO A 62 -7.44 -20.53 0.11
N GLN A 63 -8.66 -20.40 -0.37
CA GLN A 63 -9.02 -20.72 -1.75
C GLN A 63 -8.44 -19.69 -2.73
N ILE A 64 -7.85 -20.19 -3.79
CA ILE A 64 -7.38 -19.36 -4.90
C ILE A 64 -8.58 -18.69 -5.56
N ARG A 65 -8.55 -17.37 -5.62
CA ARG A 65 -9.52 -16.54 -6.34
C ARG A 65 -8.90 -16.03 -7.62
N HIS A 66 -9.61 -16.10 -8.72
CA HIS A 66 -9.21 -15.48 -9.98
C HIS A 66 -10.38 -14.72 -10.58
N CYS A 67 -10.08 -13.61 -11.24
CA CYS A 67 -11.05 -12.82 -11.98
C CYS A 67 -10.38 -12.18 -13.21
N TRP A 68 -11.18 -11.94 -14.24
CA TRP A 68 -10.72 -11.28 -15.44
C TRP A 68 -10.96 -9.78 -15.34
N HIS A 69 -9.90 -8.99 -15.55
CA HIS A 69 -9.98 -7.55 -15.63
C HIS A 69 -9.51 -7.08 -17.00
N ARG A 70 -10.19 -6.06 -17.54
CA ARG A 70 -9.71 -5.34 -18.71
C ARG A 70 -8.94 -4.12 -18.23
N GLY A 71 -7.75 -3.93 -18.78
CA GLY A 71 -6.91 -2.81 -18.33
C GLY A 71 -5.55 -2.81 -19.01
N THR A 72 -4.68 -1.94 -18.53
CA THR A 72 -3.28 -1.84 -18.96
C THR A 72 -2.38 -2.36 -17.85
N LEU A 73 -1.37 -3.16 -18.20
CA LEU A 73 -0.26 -3.50 -17.32
C LEU A 73 0.91 -2.58 -17.62
N LEU A 74 1.49 -2.01 -16.57
CA LEU A 74 2.71 -1.21 -16.61
C LEU A 74 3.81 -1.98 -15.89
N PHE A 75 4.95 -2.12 -16.58
CA PHE A 75 6.19 -2.63 -16.01
C PHE A 75 7.21 -1.49 -16.01
N THR A 76 7.82 -1.24 -14.88
CA THR A 76 8.92 -0.28 -14.76
C THR A 76 10.15 -1.00 -14.25
N ASP A 77 11.31 -0.58 -14.73
CA ASP A 77 12.61 -1.14 -14.36
C ASP A 77 13.64 -0.02 -14.24
N LEU A 78 14.63 -0.18 -13.36
CA LEU A 78 15.69 0.78 -13.14
C LEU A 78 16.89 0.45 -14.03
N THR A 79 17.01 1.15 -15.16
CA THR A 79 18.17 1.01 -16.04
C THR A 79 19.44 1.42 -15.29
N GLY A 80 20.43 0.52 -15.26
CA GLY A 80 21.70 0.78 -14.58
C GLY A 80 21.71 0.47 -13.08
N PHE A 81 20.69 -0.21 -12.57
CA PHE A 81 20.65 -0.62 -11.15
C PHE A 81 21.83 -1.50 -10.75
N THR A 82 22.16 -2.52 -11.54
CA THR A 82 23.27 -3.44 -11.23
C THR A 82 24.63 -2.75 -11.06
N PRO A 83 25.10 -1.88 -11.98
CA PRO A 83 26.33 -1.14 -11.75
C PRO A 83 26.25 -0.12 -10.61
N LEU A 84 25.09 0.48 -10.37
CA LEU A 84 24.86 1.36 -9.22
C LEU A 84 25.00 0.58 -7.90
N PHE A 85 24.39 -0.59 -7.82
CA PHE A 85 24.49 -1.48 -6.67
C PHE A 85 25.95 -1.89 -6.41
N ALA A 86 26.68 -2.30 -7.46
CA ALA A 86 28.08 -2.70 -7.34
C ALA A 86 28.97 -1.55 -6.84
N ALA A 87 28.77 -0.34 -7.37
CA ALA A 87 29.51 0.86 -6.94
C ALA A 87 29.20 1.21 -5.47
N SER A 88 27.94 1.12 -5.06
CA SER A 88 27.52 1.39 -3.69
C SER A 88 28.06 0.34 -2.71
N ALA A 89 28.07 -0.94 -3.09
CA ALA A 89 28.67 -2.01 -2.30
C ALA A 89 30.17 -1.81 -2.10
N ALA A 90 30.89 -1.34 -3.12
CA ALA A 90 32.32 -1.01 -3.03
C ALA A 90 32.63 0.14 -2.06
N ALA A 91 31.65 1.05 -1.84
CA ALA A 91 31.76 2.15 -0.87
C ALA A 91 31.41 1.71 0.58
N GLY A 92 31.15 0.42 0.81
CA GLY A 92 30.87 -0.14 2.14
C GLY A 92 29.51 0.26 2.71
N GLN A 93 29.40 0.33 4.03
CA GLN A 93 28.14 0.57 4.73
C GLN A 93 27.47 1.89 4.31
N THR A 94 28.22 2.99 4.24
CA THR A 94 27.70 4.30 3.85
C THR A 94 27.12 4.30 2.42
N GLY A 95 27.79 3.56 1.51
CA GLY A 95 27.28 3.37 0.15
C GLY A 95 25.97 2.59 0.12
N ALA A 96 25.88 1.53 0.92
CA ALA A 96 24.65 0.73 1.02
C ALA A 96 23.47 1.54 1.60
N GLU A 97 23.71 2.33 2.65
CA GLU A 97 22.68 3.19 3.26
C GLU A 97 22.21 4.27 2.28
N THR A 98 23.14 4.89 1.54
CA THR A 98 22.82 5.91 0.52
C THR A 98 21.97 5.30 -0.60
N LEU A 99 22.36 4.11 -1.08
CA LEU A 99 21.59 3.41 -2.12
C LEU A 99 20.18 3.05 -1.62
N LEU A 100 20.07 2.53 -0.41
CA LEU A 100 18.78 2.17 0.17
C LEU A 100 17.86 3.39 0.27
N SER A 101 18.37 4.53 0.73
CA SER A 101 17.60 5.77 0.78
C SER A 101 17.13 6.20 -0.61
N LEU A 102 18.03 6.17 -1.60
CA LEU A 102 17.70 6.55 -2.98
C LEU A 102 16.61 5.67 -3.58
N ILE A 103 16.71 4.34 -3.38
CA ILE A 103 15.74 3.38 -3.89
C ILE A 103 14.39 3.53 -3.20
N ASN A 104 14.37 3.73 -1.89
CA ASN A 104 13.15 3.96 -1.14
C ASN A 104 12.45 5.26 -1.60
N ASP A 105 13.18 6.34 -1.80
CA ASP A 105 12.65 7.60 -2.31
C ASP A 105 12.09 7.46 -3.73
N TYR A 106 12.79 6.71 -4.58
CA TYR A 106 12.31 6.41 -5.94
C TYR A 106 10.99 5.65 -5.90
N PHE A 107 10.93 4.52 -5.19
CA PHE A 107 9.71 3.71 -5.13
C PHE A 107 8.57 4.43 -4.44
N ALA A 108 8.82 5.20 -3.39
CA ALA A 108 7.78 5.99 -2.74
C ALA A 108 7.12 6.97 -3.72
N ARG A 109 7.92 7.67 -4.54
CA ARG A 109 7.40 8.58 -5.58
C ARG A 109 6.66 7.84 -6.68
N MET A 110 7.17 6.69 -7.12
CA MET A 110 6.52 5.87 -8.16
C MET A 110 5.17 5.34 -7.68
N VAL A 111 5.10 4.81 -6.46
CA VAL A 111 3.85 4.32 -5.84
C VAL A 111 2.83 5.47 -5.73
N GLU A 112 3.27 6.65 -5.29
CA GLU A 112 2.42 7.83 -5.21
C GLU A 112 1.86 8.23 -6.58
N LEU A 113 2.69 8.27 -7.61
CA LEU A 113 2.28 8.60 -8.99
C LEU A 113 1.29 7.59 -9.55
N VAL A 114 1.57 6.30 -9.38
CA VAL A 114 0.68 5.21 -9.82
C VAL A 114 -0.66 5.29 -9.09
N SER A 115 -0.64 5.49 -7.78
CA SER A 115 -1.85 5.60 -6.96
C SER A 115 -2.70 6.81 -7.36
N LYS A 116 -2.09 7.99 -7.54
CA LYS A 116 -2.76 9.21 -8.02
C LYS A 116 -3.36 9.04 -9.42
N ALA A 117 -2.70 8.28 -10.28
CA ALA A 117 -3.21 7.97 -11.62
C ALA A 117 -4.32 6.90 -11.63
N GLY A 118 -4.73 6.39 -10.46
CA GLY A 118 -5.74 5.34 -10.33
C GLY A 118 -5.21 3.94 -10.64
N GLY A 119 -3.89 3.78 -10.72
CA GLY A 119 -3.22 2.50 -10.85
C GLY A 119 -3.23 1.69 -9.56
N ASN A 120 -2.98 0.42 -9.69
CA ASN A 120 -2.92 -0.56 -8.63
C ASN A 120 -1.54 -1.22 -8.65
N LEU A 121 -0.77 -1.10 -7.58
CA LEU A 121 0.48 -1.80 -7.43
C LEU A 121 0.20 -3.28 -7.24
N LEU A 122 0.82 -4.13 -8.05
CA LEU A 122 0.66 -5.58 -7.98
C LEU A 122 1.81 -6.21 -7.21
N GLU A 123 3.05 -5.86 -7.57
CA GLU A 123 4.24 -6.41 -6.91
C GLU A 123 5.49 -5.58 -7.21
N PHE A 124 6.50 -5.75 -6.36
CA PHE A 124 7.89 -5.38 -6.64
C PHE A 124 8.67 -6.64 -7.01
N THR A 125 9.51 -6.53 -8.05
CA THR A 125 10.36 -7.62 -8.52
C THR A 125 11.80 -7.11 -8.58
N GLY A 126 12.45 -7.06 -7.41
CA GLY A 126 13.79 -6.46 -7.27
C GLY A 126 13.74 -4.94 -7.46
N ASP A 127 14.35 -4.46 -8.52
CA ASP A 127 14.39 -3.06 -8.95
C ASP A 127 13.27 -2.68 -9.92
N ALA A 128 12.38 -3.63 -10.22
CA ALA A 128 11.22 -3.44 -11.07
C ALA A 128 9.91 -3.35 -10.26
N MET A 129 8.92 -2.69 -10.84
CA MET A 129 7.58 -2.57 -10.27
C MET A 129 6.55 -2.95 -11.34
N ARG A 130 5.55 -3.72 -10.94
CA ARG A 130 4.43 -4.11 -11.80
C ARG A 130 3.14 -3.48 -11.29
N CYS A 131 2.45 -2.78 -12.18
CA CYS A 131 1.20 -2.08 -11.86
C CYS A 131 0.12 -2.41 -12.88
N SER A 132 -1.13 -2.28 -12.47
CA SER A 132 -2.29 -2.40 -13.35
C SER A 132 -3.18 -1.16 -13.27
N PHE A 133 -3.78 -0.82 -14.40
CA PHE A 133 -4.78 0.25 -14.52
C PHE A 133 -6.05 -0.37 -15.08
N ALA A 134 -7.06 -0.54 -14.25
CA ALA A 134 -8.34 -1.08 -14.69
C ALA A 134 -9.06 -0.10 -15.61
N MET A 135 -9.57 -0.57 -16.73
CA MET A 135 -10.51 0.22 -17.54
C MET A 135 -11.79 0.41 -16.74
N ARG A 136 -12.14 1.67 -16.44
CA ARG A 136 -13.49 1.99 -15.98
C ARG A 136 -14.45 1.70 -17.14
N PRO A 137 -15.58 1.01 -16.91
CA PRO A 137 -16.61 0.93 -17.92
C PRO A 137 -17.01 2.36 -18.29
N ILE A 138 -16.89 2.70 -19.58
CA ILE A 138 -17.44 3.96 -20.08
C ILE A 138 -18.96 3.83 -19.91
N SER A 139 -19.52 4.55 -18.96
CA SER A 139 -20.96 4.72 -18.86
C SER A 139 -21.36 5.54 -20.08
N LEU A 140 -21.78 4.85 -21.14
CA LEU A 140 -22.53 5.47 -22.22
C LEU A 140 -23.85 5.93 -21.56
N ALA A 141 -23.89 7.20 -21.17
CA ALA A 141 -25.15 7.83 -20.84
C ALA A 141 -26.09 7.55 -22.02
N ALA A 142 -27.13 6.78 -21.77
CA ALA A 142 -28.16 6.51 -22.76
C ALA A 142 -28.77 7.88 -23.14
N THR A 143 -28.40 8.39 -24.29
CA THR A 143 -29.07 9.52 -24.90
C THR A 143 -30.43 8.97 -25.30
N THR A 144 -31.42 9.19 -24.48
CA THR A 144 -32.83 8.94 -24.83
C THR A 144 -33.17 9.91 -25.96
N PRO A 145 -33.49 9.45 -27.17
CA PRO A 145 -34.02 10.33 -28.20
C PRO A 145 -35.41 10.80 -27.76
N ARG A 146 -35.63 12.10 -27.81
CA ARG A 146 -36.98 12.71 -27.71
C ARG A 146 -37.79 12.40 -28.96
#